data_0cced933fdb2be5a517e44335b96c43d
#
_entry.id   0cced933fdb2be5a517e44335b96c43d
#
_cell.length_a   1.000
_cell.length_b   1.000
_cell.length_c   1.000
_cell.angle_alpha   90.00
_cell.angle_beta   90.00
_cell.angle_gamma   90.00
#
_symmetry.space_group_name_H-M   'P 1'
#
loop_
_entity.id
_entity.type
_entity.pdbx_description
1 polymer ?
#
loop_
_entity_poly.entity_id
_entity_poly.type
_entity_poly.pdbx_seq_one_letter_code
_entity_poly.pdbx_strand_id
1 'polypeptide(L)'
;MYRCVIVDTIDIAADRCKKYICNQNGIEDLGDLGYGKGWTKFKEEFNEVFRGLTQLGYAVFFIGHEKLEVVDNPDGTKTTKIRPQLSNSTKTVIAGMADIYGYAHQKATGEMSVLTLRDGSGIIECGCRFKYMPVEIVMNYKNLVNALNDAIDKEAQENNNMYVTNERVVAPSEVTYNYDELMDEF
;
A
#
# COMPACT_ATOMS: atom_id res chain seq x y z
N MET A 1 14.83 2.85 -18.43
CA MET A 1 13.33 2.82 -18.45
C MET A 1 12.85 2.47 -17.05
N TYR A 2 12.05 3.33 -16.42
CA TYR A 2 11.52 3.11 -15.06
C TYR A 2 10.56 1.92 -15.07
N ARG A 3 10.57 1.12 -13.99
CA ARG A 3 9.70 -0.06 -13.84
C ARG A 3 8.77 0.02 -12.64
N CYS A 4 8.92 1.06 -11.83
CA CYS A 4 8.17 1.22 -10.59
C CYS A 4 7.86 2.71 -10.36
N VAL A 5 6.73 2.97 -9.72
CA VAL A 5 6.31 4.29 -9.26
C VAL A 5 6.11 4.21 -7.74
N ILE A 6 6.68 5.17 -7.02
CA ILE A 6 6.52 5.27 -5.56
C ILE A 6 5.77 6.57 -5.25
N VAL A 7 4.68 6.45 -4.52
CA VAL A 7 3.91 7.60 -3.99
C VAL A 7 4.24 7.75 -2.51
N ASP A 8 5.03 8.79 -2.20
CA ASP A 8 5.48 9.10 -0.83
C ASP A 8 5.04 10.54 -0.46
N THR A 9 4.00 10.68 0.31
CA THR A 9 3.14 9.67 0.96
C THR A 9 1.69 9.78 0.49
N ILE A 10 0.96 8.68 0.57
CA ILE A 10 -0.43 8.59 0.09
C ILE A 10 -1.41 9.42 0.94
N ASP A 11 -1.13 9.63 2.22
CA ASP A 11 -1.91 10.48 3.11
C ASP A 11 -1.80 11.95 2.69
N ILE A 12 -0.60 12.43 2.32
CA ILE A 12 -0.41 13.79 1.78
C ILE A 12 -1.11 13.92 0.41
N ALA A 13 -1.02 12.90 -0.44
CA ALA A 13 -1.72 12.89 -1.72
C ALA A 13 -3.24 12.98 -1.52
N ALA A 14 -3.80 12.28 -0.53
CA ALA A 14 -5.21 12.36 -0.18
C ALA A 14 -5.61 13.77 0.28
N ASP A 15 -4.80 14.43 1.11
CA ASP A 15 -5.07 15.79 1.55
C ASP A 15 -4.98 16.82 0.41
N ARG A 16 -4.08 16.62 -0.55
CA ARG A 16 -4.01 17.43 -1.76
C ARG A 16 -5.25 17.25 -2.63
N CYS A 17 -5.73 16.02 -2.79
CA CYS A 17 -6.96 15.73 -3.52
C CYS A 17 -8.18 16.39 -2.85
N LYS A 18 -8.30 16.34 -1.51
CA LYS A 18 -9.37 17.05 -0.78
C LYS A 18 -9.35 18.55 -1.07
N LYS A 19 -8.18 19.18 -0.98
CA LYS A 19 -8.00 20.61 -1.30
C LYS A 19 -8.38 20.93 -2.74
N TYR A 20 -8.01 20.07 -3.68
CA TYR A 20 -8.38 20.19 -5.08
C TYR A 20 -9.90 20.22 -5.25
N ILE A 21 -10.62 19.26 -4.67
CA ILE A 21 -12.10 19.20 -4.73
C ILE A 21 -12.73 20.43 -4.07
N CYS A 22 -12.23 20.87 -2.92
CA CYS A 22 -12.72 22.08 -2.25
C CYS A 22 -12.56 23.31 -3.15
N ASN A 23 -11.40 23.51 -3.74
CA ASN A 23 -11.12 24.62 -4.65
C ASN A 23 -12.02 24.59 -5.88
N GLN A 24 -12.22 23.43 -6.50
CA GLN A 24 -13.08 23.25 -7.67
C GLN A 24 -14.55 23.59 -7.40
N ASN A 25 -15.00 23.45 -6.16
CA ASN A 25 -16.40 23.68 -5.78
C ASN A 25 -16.60 24.99 -4.97
N GLY A 26 -15.54 25.78 -4.72
CA GLY A 26 -15.61 27.04 -3.98
C GLY A 26 -16.03 26.85 -2.52
N ILE A 27 -15.60 25.77 -1.87
CA ILE A 27 -15.91 25.39 -0.49
C ILE A 27 -14.65 25.30 0.36
N GLU A 28 -14.78 25.39 1.68
CA GLU A 28 -13.67 25.27 2.62
C GLU A 28 -13.45 23.82 3.06
N ASP A 29 -14.53 23.04 3.23
CA ASP A 29 -14.50 21.64 3.63
C ASP A 29 -15.42 20.78 2.73
N LEU A 30 -15.08 19.50 2.59
CA LEU A 30 -15.89 18.55 1.79
C LEU A 30 -17.32 18.41 2.34
N GLY A 31 -17.53 18.65 3.64
CA GLY A 31 -18.83 18.62 4.29
C GLY A 31 -19.78 19.73 3.80
N ASP A 32 -19.24 20.85 3.31
CA ASP A 32 -20.04 22.02 2.89
C ASP A 32 -20.92 21.73 1.67
N LEU A 33 -20.60 20.72 0.86
CA LEU A 33 -21.45 20.28 -0.25
C LEU A 33 -22.73 19.57 0.21
N GLY A 34 -22.87 19.27 1.50
CA GLY A 34 -24.01 18.61 2.10
C GLY A 34 -24.23 17.16 1.63
N TYR A 35 -24.97 16.40 2.41
CA TYR A 35 -25.38 15.00 2.11
C TYR A 35 -24.22 14.09 1.65
N GLY A 36 -22.98 14.34 2.08
CA GLY A 36 -21.81 13.52 1.74
C GLY A 36 -21.30 13.69 0.31
N LYS A 37 -21.85 14.61 -0.50
CA LYS A 37 -21.46 14.79 -1.91
C LYS A 37 -19.97 15.13 -2.09
N GLY A 38 -19.39 15.93 -1.19
CA GLY A 38 -17.97 16.25 -1.25
C GLY A 38 -17.07 15.03 -1.07
N TRP A 39 -17.43 14.16 -0.14
CA TRP A 39 -16.73 12.91 0.08
C TRP A 39 -16.89 11.92 -1.07
N THR A 40 -18.04 11.91 -1.74
CA THR A 40 -18.26 11.12 -2.96
C THR A 40 -17.35 11.61 -4.08
N LYS A 41 -17.34 12.92 -4.38
CA LYS A 41 -16.45 13.51 -5.38
C LYS A 41 -14.98 13.23 -5.09
N PHE A 42 -14.57 13.39 -3.82
CA PHE A 42 -13.20 13.07 -3.40
C PHE A 42 -12.86 11.60 -3.70
N LYS A 43 -13.74 10.68 -3.33
CA LYS A 43 -13.52 9.24 -3.52
C LYS A 43 -13.43 8.88 -5.00
N GLU A 44 -14.28 9.47 -5.84
CA GLU A 44 -14.29 9.25 -7.29
C GLU A 44 -12.99 9.76 -7.92
N GLU A 45 -12.61 11.01 -7.67
CA GLU A 45 -11.37 11.61 -8.18
C GLU A 45 -10.13 10.85 -7.72
N PHE A 46 -10.06 10.55 -6.43
CA PHE A 46 -8.94 9.82 -5.85
C PHE A 46 -8.82 8.41 -6.45
N ASN A 47 -9.95 7.71 -6.63
CA ASN A 47 -9.97 6.39 -7.25
C ASN A 47 -9.57 6.44 -8.73
N GLU A 48 -10.04 7.43 -9.49
CA GLU A 48 -9.71 7.58 -10.90
C GLU A 48 -8.21 7.78 -11.11
N VAL A 49 -7.60 8.72 -10.39
CA VAL A 49 -6.18 9.03 -10.50
C VAL A 49 -5.31 7.82 -10.14
N PHE A 50 -5.56 7.20 -8.99
CA PHE A 50 -4.69 6.11 -8.52
C PHE A 50 -4.94 4.79 -9.23
N ARG A 51 -6.18 4.52 -9.67
CA ARG A 51 -6.47 3.38 -10.53
C ARG A 51 -5.82 3.56 -11.90
N GLY A 52 -5.86 4.76 -12.48
CA GLY A 52 -5.14 5.08 -13.70
C GLY A 52 -3.64 4.79 -13.58
N LEU A 53 -3.03 5.17 -12.44
CA LEU A 53 -1.63 4.91 -12.17
C LEU A 53 -1.31 3.40 -12.14
N THR A 54 -2.15 2.58 -11.49
CA THR A 54 -1.94 1.11 -11.44
C THR A 54 -2.13 0.42 -12.80
N GLN A 55 -2.82 1.06 -13.74
CA GLN A 55 -3.05 0.52 -15.09
C GLN A 55 -1.93 0.82 -16.09
N LEU A 56 -0.93 1.61 -15.72
CA LEU A 56 0.21 1.96 -16.59
C LEU A 56 1.22 0.82 -16.79
N GLY A 57 1.01 -0.34 -16.16
CA GLY A 57 1.90 -1.50 -16.28
C GLY A 57 3.19 -1.40 -15.47
N TYR A 58 3.25 -0.48 -14.51
CA TYR A 58 4.34 -0.35 -13.54
C TYR A 58 3.98 -1.00 -12.22
N ALA A 59 4.99 -1.46 -11.46
CA ALA A 59 4.81 -1.73 -10.05
C ALA A 59 4.54 -0.40 -9.33
N VAL A 60 3.49 -0.34 -8.50
CA VAL A 60 3.15 0.88 -7.77
C VAL A 60 3.27 0.61 -6.27
N PHE A 61 4.02 1.46 -5.58
CA PHE A 61 4.19 1.44 -4.13
C PHE A 61 3.56 2.68 -3.52
N PHE A 62 2.64 2.48 -2.58
CA PHE A 62 2.09 3.55 -1.76
C PHE A 62 2.73 3.50 -0.39
N ILE A 63 3.40 4.57 0.01
CA ILE A 63 3.95 4.74 1.36
C ILE A 63 2.97 5.62 2.13
N GLY A 64 2.66 5.26 3.36
CA GLY A 64 1.80 6.03 4.25
C GLY A 64 2.28 5.96 5.70
N HIS A 65 1.89 6.94 6.49
CA HIS A 65 2.18 6.96 7.91
C HIS A 65 1.24 6.05 8.70
N GLU A 66 1.70 5.59 9.84
CA GLU A 66 0.88 4.87 10.82
C GLU A 66 0.19 5.82 11.79
N LYS A 67 -0.88 5.33 12.38
CA LYS A 67 -1.49 5.89 13.59
C LYS A 67 -1.81 4.80 14.58
N LEU A 68 -1.75 5.14 15.87
CA LEU A 68 -2.28 4.30 16.94
C LEU A 68 -3.75 4.65 17.16
N GLU A 69 -4.61 3.67 17.16
CA GLU A 69 -6.04 3.81 17.38
C GLU A 69 -6.50 2.90 18.51
N VAL A 70 -7.12 3.49 19.53
CA VAL A 70 -7.72 2.73 20.64
C VAL A 70 -9.13 2.30 20.22
N VAL A 71 -9.37 1.01 20.25
CA VAL A 71 -10.64 0.39 19.89
C VAL A 71 -11.24 -0.29 21.11
N ASP A 72 -12.52 -0.04 21.37
CA ASP A 72 -13.26 -0.75 22.40
C ASP A 72 -13.64 -2.15 21.91
N ASN A 73 -13.28 -3.17 22.68
CA ASN A 73 -13.67 -4.54 22.39
C ASN A 73 -15.07 -4.86 22.95
N PRO A 74 -15.75 -5.90 22.40
CA PRO A 74 -17.08 -6.30 22.87
C PRO A 74 -17.12 -6.71 24.34
N ASP A 75 -15.99 -7.12 24.92
CA ASP A 75 -15.85 -7.49 26.33
C ASP A 75 -15.61 -6.30 27.27
N GLY A 76 -15.62 -5.07 26.74
CA GLY A 76 -15.37 -3.83 27.48
C GLY A 76 -13.89 -3.49 27.68
N THR A 77 -12.96 -4.32 27.20
CA THR A 77 -11.54 -4.00 27.20
C THR A 77 -11.19 -3.06 26.06
N LYS A 78 -10.00 -2.42 26.14
CA LYS A 78 -9.49 -1.55 25.07
C LYS A 78 -8.23 -2.15 24.48
N THR A 79 -8.17 -2.15 23.15
CA THR A 79 -6.98 -2.58 22.42
C THR A 79 -6.44 -1.43 21.59
N THR A 80 -5.13 -1.17 21.69
CA THR A 80 -4.47 -0.23 20.78
C THR A 80 -4.09 -0.95 19.50
N LYS A 81 -4.59 -0.45 18.36
CA LYS A 81 -4.30 -1.00 17.03
C LYS A 81 -3.41 -0.07 16.24
N ILE A 82 -2.53 -0.64 15.43
CA ILE A 82 -1.69 0.05 14.46
C ILE A 82 -2.43 0.06 13.13
N ARG A 83 -2.71 1.25 12.63
CA ARG A 83 -3.45 1.45 11.37
C ARG A 83 -2.80 2.52 10.51
N PRO A 84 -3.07 2.55 9.19
CA PRO A 84 -2.63 3.66 8.36
C PRO A 84 -3.32 4.97 8.77
N GLN A 85 -2.59 6.06 8.67
CA GLN A 85 -3.10 7.41 8.89
C GLN A 85 -3.91 7.89 7.68
N LEU A 86 -4.95 7.14 7.33
CA LEU A 86 -5.82 7.42 6.20
C LEU A 86 -7.27 7.60 6.67
N SER A 87 -8.03 8.45 5.97
CA SER A 87 -9.49 8.48 6.12
C SER A 87 -10.10 7.16 5.65
N ASN A 88 -11.29 6.82 6.13
CA ASN A 88 -11.98 5.60 5.71
C ASN A 88 -12.21 5.56 4.19
N SER A 89 -12.50 6.70 3.57
CA SER A 89 -12.69 6.81 2.12
C SER A 89 -11.40 6.51 1.36
N THR A 90 -10.28 7.12 1.74
CA THR A 90 -8.96 6.88 1.16
C THR A 90 -8.54 5.43 1.34
N LYS A 91 -8.68 4.90 2.56
CA LYS A 91 -8.33 3.52 2.88
C LYS A 91 -9.10 2.51 2.03
N THR A 92 -10.41 2.71 1.86
CA THR A 92 -11.24 1.82 1.03
C THR A 92 -10.76 1.78 -0.42
N VAL A 93 -10.35 2.93 -0.98
CA VAL A 93 -9.83 3.00 -2.35
C VAL A 93 -8.50 2.28 -2.47
N ILE A 94 -7.54 2.59 -1.59
CA ILE A 94 -6.19 1.99 -1.63
C ILE A 94 -6.23 0.49 -1.34
N ALA A 95 -6.95 0.05 -0.31
CA ALA A 95 -7.08 -1.38 0.01
C ALA A 95 -7.77 -2.17 -1.12
N GLY A 96 -8.65 -1.52 -1.89
CA GLY A 96 -9.30 -2.12 -3.05
C GLY A 96 -8.37 -2.34 -4.25
N MET A 97 -7.23 -1.63 -4.32
CA MET A 97 -6.24 -1.74 -5.41
C MET A 97 -5.01 -2.55 -5.01
N ALA A 98 -4.60 -2.48 -3.73
CA ALA A 98 -3.36 -3.09 -3.27
C ALA A 98 -3.46 -4.61 -3.23
N ASP A 99 -2.48 -5.29 -3.79
CA ASP A 99 -2.33 -6.74 -3.69
C ASP A 99 -1.64 -7.15 -2.38
N ILE A 100 -0.75 -6.28 -1.89
CA ILE A 100 -0.03 -6.45 -0.64
C ILE A 100 -0.17 -5.15 0.16
N TYR A 101 -0.57 -5.30 1.41
CA TYR A 101 -0.73 -4.24 2.38
C TYR A 101 0.06 -4.60 3.63
N GLY A 102 1.25 -4.02 3.77
CA GLY A 102 2.21 -4.41 4.79
C GLY A 102 2.51 -3.29 5.78
N TYR A 103 2.97 -3.67 6.95
CA TYR A 103 3.46 -2.78 7.98
C TYR A 103 4.98 -2.90 8.10
N ALA A 104 5.69 -1.81 7.78
CA ALA A 104 7.13 -1.72 7.87
C ALA A 104 7.56 -1.19 9.24
N HIS A 105 8.39 -1.94 9.96
CA HIS A 105 8.87 -1.54 11.28
C HIS A 105 10.25 -2.14 11.60
N GLN A 106 10.91 -1.60 12.60
CA GLN A 106 12.14 -2.21 13.15
C GLN A 106 11.78 -3.18 14.27
N LYS A 107 12.47 -4.32 14.33
CA LYS A 107 12.38 -5.21 15.48
C LYS A 107 12.93 -4.53 16.74
N ALA A 108 12.46 -4.97 17.90
CA ALA A 108 12.87 -4.40 19.20
C ALA A 108 14.40 -4.42 19.43
N THR A 109 15.12 -5.30 18.75
CA THR A 109 16.60 -5.34 18.75
C THR A 109 17.25 -4.18 18.00
N GLY A 110 16.48 -3.42 17.20
CA GLY A 110 16.98 -2.28 16.41
C GLY A 110 17.85 -2.63 15.19
N GLU A 111 18.19 -3.90 15.01
CA GLU A 111 19.16 -4.33 13.99
C GLU A 111 18.53 -4.66 12.64
N MET A 112 17.21 -4.86 12.58
CA MET A 112 16.54 -5.37 11.37
C MET A 112 15.21 -4.69 11.13
N SER A 113 15.05 -4.12 9.93
CA SER A 113 13.75 -3.68 9.43
C SER A 113 13.00 -4.85 8.80
N VAL A 114 11.73 -4.99 9.15
CA VAL A 114 10.84 -6.06 8.67
C VAL A 114 9.57 -5.48 8.09
N LEU A 115 8.95 -6.25 7.19
CA LEU A 115 7.65 -5.99 6.63
C LEU A 115 6.71 -7.09 7.10
N THR A 116 5.76 -6.75 7.97
CA THR A 116 4.67 -7.62 8.42
C THR A 116 3.56 -7.59 7.39
N LEU A 117 3.20 -8.75 6.86
CA LEU A 117 2.24 -8.93 5.78
C LEU A 117 0.92 -9.54 6.27
N ARG A 118 0.95 -10.19 7.44
CA ARG A 118 -0.22 -10.79 8.10
C ARG A 118 -0.08 -10.65 9.61
N ASP A 119 -1.16 -10.32 10.26
CA ASP A 119 -1.22 -10.30 11.73
C ASP A 119 -2.44 -11.07 12.23
N GLY A 120 -2.20 -12.24 12.83
CA GLY A 120 -3.24 -13.06 13.43
C GLY A 120 -3.80 -12.51 14.74
N SER A 121 -3.12 -11.55 15.38
CA SER A 121 -3.60 -10.90 16.61
C SER A 121 -4.67 -9.84 16.33
N GLY A 122 -4.73 -9.31 15.10
CA GLY A 122 -5.61 -8.21 14.72
C GLY A 122 -5.21 -6.85 15.31
N ILE A 123 -3.98 -6.73 15.80
CA ILE A 123 -3.40 -5.47 16.30
C ILE A 123 -2.89 -4.61 15.14
N ILE A 124 -2.18 -5.24 14.20
CA ILE A 124 -1.61 -4.57 13.03
C ILE A 124 -2.56 -4.73 11.85
N GLU A 125 -3.00 -3.62 11.27
CA GLU A 125 -3.79 -3.67 10.05
C GLU A 125 -2.90 -3.90 8.84
N CYS A 126 -2.83 -5.15 8.40
CA CYS A 126 -2.08 -5.58 7.24
C CYS A 126 -2.80 -6.74 6.54
N GLY A 127 -2.44 -7.05 5.30
CA GLY A 127 -3.04 -8.14 4.54
C GLY A 127 -2.39 -8.34 3.18
N CYS A 128 -2.67 -9.51 2.60
CA CYS A 128 -2.13 -9.89 1.31
C CYS A 128 -3.13 -10.78 0.58
N ARG A 129 -3.29 -10.58 -0.73
CA ARG A 129 -4.17 -11.41 -1.58
C ARG A 129 -3.60 -12.81 -1.81
N PHE A 130 -2.28 -12.96 -1.74
CA PHE A 130 -1.61 -14.23 -2.03
C PHE A 130 -1.63 -15.14 -0.80
N LYS A 131 -2.27 -16.30 -0.94
CA LYS A 131 -2.52 -17.26 0.15
C LYS A 131 -1.25 -17.68 0.90
N TYR A 132 -0.16 -17.90 0.19
CA TYR A 132 1.08 -18.48 0.72
C TYR A 132 2.17 -17.45 1.07
N MET A 133 1.84 -16.16 1.05
CA MET A 133 2.78 -15.14 1.53
C MET A 133 3.11 -15.38 3.01
N PRO A 134 4.37 -15.22 3.42
CA PRO A 134 4.79 -15.36 4.81
C PRO A 134 4.14 -14.29 5.70
N VAL A 135 4.15 -14.51 7.00
CA VAL A 135 3.66 -13.54 8.00
C VAL A 135 4.52 -12.28 8.00
N GLU A 136 5.83 -12.45 7.90
CA GLU A 136 6.83 -11.39 7.98
C GLU A 136 8.02 -11.71 7.07
N ILE A 137 8.62 -10.69 6.48
CA ILE A 137 9.88 -10.79 5.73
C ILE A 137 10.87 -9.72 6.20
N VAL A 138 12.17 -9.98 6.04
CA VAL A 138 13.18 -8.92 6.14
C VAL A 138 12.94 -7.91 5.02
N MET A 139 12.83 -6.63 5.39
CA MET A 139 12.41 -5.58 4.48
C MET A 139 13.48 -5.26 3.44
N ASN A 140 13.37 -5.85 2.29
CA ASN A 140 14.05 -5.44 1.07
C ASN A 140 13.28 -5.94 -0.17
N TYR A 141 13.53 -5.32 -1.30
CA TYR A 141 12.82 -5.63 -2.55
C TYR A 141 13.02 -7.08 -3.01
N LYS A 142 14.24 -7.61 -2.89
CA LYS A 142 14.58 -8.97 -3.30
C LYS A 142 13.80 -10.02 -2.49
N ASN A 143 13.70 -9.84 -1.18
CA ASN A 143 12.94 -10.74 -0.31
C ASN A 143 11.44 -10.67 -0.60
N LEU A 144 10.91 -9.47 -0.89
CA LEU A 144 9.51 -9.31 -1.27
C LEU A 144 9.19 -10.06 -2.58
N VAL A 145 10.03 -9.88 -3.61
CA VAL A 145 9.86 -10.57 -4.90
C VAL A 145 9.99 -12.08 -4.75
N ASN A 146 10.97 -12.57 -3.99
CA ASN A 146 11.13 -13.99 -3.74
C ASN A 146 9.91 -14.57 -3.01
N ALA A 147 9.46 -13.93 -1.94
CA ALA A 147 8.28 -14.37 -1.19
C ALA A 147 7.02 -14.40 -2.07
N LEU A 148 6.85 -13.41 -2.96
CA LEU A 148 5.73 -13.35 -3.89
C LEU A 148 5.79 -14.49 -4.91
N ASN A 149 6.96 -14.73 -5.52
CA ASN A 149 7.13 -15.83 -6.49
C ASN A 149 6.92 -17.20 -5.83
N ASP A 150 7.45 -17.40 -4.62
CA ASP A 150 7.23 -18.64 -3.85
C ASP A 150 5.75 -18.85 -3.51
N ALA A 151 5.03 -17.78 -3.18
CA ALA A 151 3.60 -17.84 -2.90
C ALA A 151 2.79 -18.21 -4.15
N ILE A 152 3.12 -17.62 -5.30
CA ILE A 152 2.51 -17.93 -6.60
C ILE A 152 2.78 -19.37 -6.99
N ASP A 153 4.01 -19.86 -6.83
CA ASP A 153 4.38 -21.23 -7.17
C ASP A 153 3.63 -22.26 -6.32
N LYS A 154 3.51 -22.01 -5.01
CA LYS A 154 2.75 -22.89 -4.12
C LYS A 154 1.26 -22.93 -4.48
N GLU A 155 0.68 -21.78 -4.80
CA GLU A 155 -0.72 -21.69 -5.22
C GLU A 155 -0.95 -22.40 -6.56
N ALA A 156 0.00 -22.28 -7.50
CA ALA A 156 -0.02 -22.99 -8.77
C ALA A 156 0.00 -24.52 -8.58
N GLN A 157 0.87 -25.01 -7.70
CA GLN A 157 0.97 -26.44 -7.39
C GLN A 157 -0.32 -26.99 -6.77
N GLU A 158 -0.94 -26.23 -5.84
CA GLU A 158 -2.20 -26.65 -5.22
C GLU A 158 -3.35 -26.71 -6.22
N ASN A 159 -3.41 -25.77 -7.16
CA ASN A 159 -4.49 -25.65 -8.15
C ASN A 159 -4.20 -26.36 -9.47
N ASN A 160 -3.23 -27.27 -9.52
CA ASN A 160 -2.81 -27.97 -10.75
C ASN A 160 -2.54 -27.00 -11.93
N ASN A 161 -1.97 -25.83 -11.66
CA ASN A 161 -1.68 -24.74 -12.61
C ASN A 161 -2.92 -24.13 -13.32
N MET A 162 -4.13 -24.35 -12.80
CA MET A 162 -5.37 -23.97 -13.50
C MET A 162 -5.64 -22.47 -13.51
N TYR A 163 -5.04 -21.68 -12.61
CA TYR A 163 -5.32 -20.24 -12.43
C TYR A 163 -4.10 -19.35 -12.28
N VAL A 164 -2.90 -19.84 -12.62
CA VAL A 164 -1.66 -19.06 -12.43
C VAL A 164 -1.12 -18.58 -13.76
N THR A 165 -0.91 -17.28 -13.87
CA THR A 165 -0.19 -16.71 -15.01
C THR A 165 1.28 -17.14 -14.94
N ASN A 166 1.89 -17.47 -16.09
CA ASN A 166 3.31 -17.81 -16.17
C ASN A 166 4.24 -16.59 -16.04
N GLU A 167 3.67 -15.40 -15.84
CA GLU A 167 4.45 -14.18 -15.66
C GLU A 167 5.03 -14.13 -14.25
N ARG A 168 6.35 -14.16 -14.19
CA ARG A 168 7.12 -14.02 -12.94
C ARG A 168 7.50 -12.57 -12.71
N VAL A 169 7.39 -12.14 -11.47
CA VAL A 169 8.00 -10.89 -11.03
C VAL A 169 9.51 -11.09 -11.03
N VAL A 170 10.23 -10.35 -11.86
CA VAL A 170 11.68 -10.41 -11.93
C VAL A 170 12.26 -9.29 -11.08
N ALA A 171 13.04 -9.67 -10.05
CA ALA A 171 13.84 -8.70 -9.32
C ALA A 171 14.84 -8.06 -10.31
N PRO A 172 15.03 -6.72 -10.30
CA PRO A 172 16.10 -6.12 -11.09
C PRO A 172 17.41 -6.78 -10.68
N SER A 173 18.20 -7.24 -11.68
CA SER A 173 19.61 -7.55 -11.47
C SER A 173 20.25 -6.34 -10.79
N GLU A 174 21.18 -6.54 -9.86
CA GLU A 174 21.88 -5.47 -9.17
C GLU A 174 22.34 -4.43 -10.19
N VAL A 175 21.59 -3.37 -10.33
CA VAL A 175 21.96 -2.24 -11.17
C VAL A 175 22.86 -1.39 -10.29
N THR A 176 24.14 -1.51 -10.51
CA THR A 176 25.12 -0.53 -10.00
C THR A 176 24.82 0.78 -10.72
N TYR A 177 24.16 1.70 -10.03
CA TYR A 177 24.01 3.07 -10.52
C TYR A 177 25.38 3.75 -10.43
N ASN A 178 25.93 4.13 -11.58
CA ASN A 178 27.04 5.05 -11.61
C ASN A 178 26.48 6.46 -11.41
N TYR A 179 26.55 6.95 -10.16
CA TYR A 179 26.03 8.27 -9.80
C TYR A 179 26.76 9.40 -10.54
N ASP A 180 27.99 9.19 -11.01
CA ASP A 180 28.76 10.21 -11.75
C ASP A 180 28.18 10.42 -13.16
N GLU A 181 27.65 9.38 -13.81
CA GLU A 181 26.96 9.51 -15.11
C GLU A 181 25.58 10.18 -15.00
N LEU A 182 24.90 10.07 -13.85
CA LEU A 182 23.59 10.71 -13.62
C LEU A 182 23.71 12.20 -13.35
N MET A 183 24.85 12.70 -12.88
CA MET A 183 25.06 14.12 -12.59
C MET A 183 25.50 14.91 -13.82
N ASP A 184 25.94 14.27 -14.89
CA ASP A 184 26.34 14.91 -16.15
C ASP A 184 25.14 15.22 -17.08
N GLU A 185 23.91 14.73 -16.75
CA GLU A 185 22.68 14.98 -17.53
C GLU A 185 21.80 16.11 -16.95
N PHE A 186 22.24 16.81 -15.89
CA PHE A 186 21.57 17.97 -15.30
C PHE A 186 22.50 19.20 -15.30
#